data_b06ea06c87eb9b709b0e3de6ade0a4ab
#
_entry.id   b06ea06c87eb9b709b0e3de6ade0a4ab
#
_cell.length_a   1.000
_cell.length_b   1.000
_cell.length_c   1.000
_cell.angle_alpha   90.00
_cell.angle_beta   90.00
_cell.angle_gamma   90.00
#
_symmetry.space_group_name_H-M   'P 1'
#
loop_
_entity.id
_entity.type
_entity.pdbx_description
1 polymer ?
#
loop_
_entity_poly.entity_id
_entity_poly.type
_entity_poly.pdbx_seq_one_letter_code
_entity_poly.pdbx_strand_id
1 'polypeptide(L)'
;MINAEKYGVHVTATNREFLNIFKTLNETRSTKGVAYAKAVVKNSEVIKSHLDPIEEKAKPSEAFMLLSMEAQKYIQAEDGEGLKKFEEEHSDVIEERKKQMDEVNSMLDQTSTLELKVINEAHLPEDLSAEQLETLIKIVN
;
A
#
# COMPACT_ATOMS: atom_id res chain seq x y z
N MET A 1 30.66 -17.61 -7.52
CA MET A 1 29.42 -17.88 -8.22
C MET A 1 28.33 -16.86 -7.87
N ILE A 2 27.68 -16.38 -8.88
CA ILE A 2 26.59 -15.44 -8.71
C ILE A 2 25.33 -16.23 -8.35
N ASN A 3 24.67 -15.86 -7.27
CA ASN A 3 23.38 -16.44 -6.95
C ASN A 3 22.26 -15.38 -7.05
N ALA A 4 21.06 -15.82 -7.31
CA ALA A 4 19.90 -14.95 -7.51
C ALA A 4 19.59 -14.11 -6.27
N GLU A 5 19.85 -14.63 -5.09
CA GLU A 5 19.60 -13.94 -3.81
C GLU A 5 20.44 -12.68 -3.69
N LYS A 6 21.67 -12.74 -4.17
CA LYS A 6 22.59 -11.62 -4.13
C LYS A 6 22.21 -10.51 -5.09
N TYR A 7 21.66 -10.87 -6.22
CA TYR A 7 21.40 -9.94 -7.34
C TYR A 7 19.94 -9.60 -7.52
N GLY A 8 19.07 -10.26 -6.76
CA GLY A 8 17.64 -9.99 -6.82
C GLY A 8 16.94 -10.62 -8.02
N VAL A 9 15.69 -10.34 -8.15
CA VAL A 9 14.82 -10.81 -9.24
C VAL A 9 13.98 -9.63 -9.72
N HIS A 10 13.74 -9.58 -11.03
CA HIS A 10 12.83 -8.59 -11.62
C HIS A 10 11.39 -9.09 -11.50
N VAL A 11 10.59 -8.37 -10.77
CA VAL A 11 9.17 -8.71 -10.56
C VAL A 11 8.32 -7.71 -11.31
N THR A 12 7.45 -8.21 -12.19
CA THR A 12 6.46 -7.42 -12.91
C THR A 12 5.10 -7.66 -12.29
N ALA A 13 4.47 -6.63 -11.79
CA ALA A 13 3.18 -6.71 -11.12
C ALA A 13 2.50 -5.35 -11.17
N THR A 14 1.22 -5.30 -10.80
CA THR A 14 0.55 -4.02 -10.63
C THR A 14 1.09 -3.33 -9.39
N ASN A 15 0.96 -2.01 -9.34
CA ASN A 15 1.37 -1.25 -8.16
C ASN A 15 0.55 -1.65 -6.94
N ARG A 16 -0.71 -2.06 -7.14
CA ARG A 16 -1.57 -2.60 -6.08
C ARG A 16 -0.99 -3.88 -5.49
N GLU A 17 -0.50 -4.78 -6.33
CA GLU A 17 0.18 -6.01 -5.89
C GLU A 17 1.45 -5.69 -5.11
N PHE A 18 2.24 -4.71 -5.56
CA PHE A 18 3.41 -4.25 -4.83
C PHE A 18 3.03 -3.67 -3.46
N LEU A 19 1.94 -2.92 -3.39
CA LEU A 19 1.43 -2.41 -2.12
C LEU A 19 1.08 -3.55 -1.16
N ASN A 20 0.46 -4.60 -1.67
CA ASN A 20 0.12 -5.78 -0.86
C ASN A 20 1.37 -6.50 -0.37
N ILE A 21 2.39 -6.63 -1.22
CA ILE A 21 3.69 -7.19 -0.81
C ILE A 21 4.30 -6.33 0.31
N PHE A 22 4.29 -5.02 0.15
CA PHE A 22 4.80 -4.08 1.16
C PHE A 22 4.07 -4.25 2.50
N LYS A 23 2.75 -4.34 2.49
CA LYS A 23 1.95 -4.55 3.70
C LYS A 23 2.30 -5.87 4.39
N THR A 24 2.45 -6.94 3.62
CA THR A 24 2.82 -8.25 4.16
C THR A 24 4.21 -8.25 4.76
N LEU A 25 5.17 -7.59 4.11
CA LEU A 25 6.51 -7.42 4.65
C LEU A 25 6.49 -6.67 5.98
N ASN A 26 5.67 -5.63 6.09
CA ASN A 26 5.52 -4.89 7.34
C ASN A 26 4.85 -5.71 8.45
N GLU A 27 3.87 -6.53 8.13
CA GLU A 27 3.21 -7.44 9.09
C GLU A 27 4.20 -8.43 9.70
N THR A 28 5.20 -8.83 8.93
CA THR A 28 6.21 -9.84 9.34
C THR A 28 7.53 -9.20 9.77
N ARG A 29 7.57 -7.88 9.93
CA ARG A 29 8.80 -7.12 10.21
C ARG A 29 9.49 -7.53 11.51
N SER A 30 8.74 -7.94 12.51
CA SER A 30 9.28 -8.37 13.80
C SER A 30 9.69 -9.83 13.85
N THR A 31 9.54 -10.57 12.75
CA THR A 31 9.96 -11.96 12.67
C THR A 31 11.48 -12.04 12.75
N LYS A 32 11.98 -12.92 13.61
CA LYS A 32 13.43 -13.10 13.83
C LYS A 32 14.04 -13.92 12.68
N GLY A 33 15.31 -13.65 12.43
CA GLY A 33 16.07 -14.31 11.38
C GLY A 33 16.71 -13.28 10.45
N VAL A 34 18.04 -13.28 10.37
CA VAL A 34 18.80 -12.26 9.65
C VAL A 34 18.48 -12.24 8.16
N ALA A 35 18.40 -13.43 7.54
CA ALA A 35 18.15 -13.52 6.10
C ALA A 35 16.78 -12.95 5.72
N TYR A 36 15.74 -13.29 6.48
CA TYR A 36 14.41 -12.76 6.25
C TYR A 36 14.34 -11.27 6.55
N ALA A 37 14.95 -10.83 7.66
CA ALA A 37 14.98 -9.42 8.03
C ALA A 37 15.64 -8.55 6.96
N LYS A 38 16.76 -9.01 6.37
CA LYS A 38 17.41 -8.30 5.27
C LYS A 38 16.51 -8.15 4.07
N ALA A 39 15.79 -9.20 3.71
CA ALA A 39 14.83 -9.16 2.59
C ALA A 39 13.69 -8.18 2.87
N VAL A 40 13.15 -8.19 4.09
CA VAL A 40 12.10 -7.26 4.49
C VAL A 40 12.57 -5.81 4.36
N VAL A 41 13.73 -5.49 4.90
CA VAL A 41 14.27 -4.12 4.86
C VAL A 41 14.54 -3.68 3.43
N LYS A 42 15.25 -4.48 2.65
CA LYS A 42 15.60 -4.16 1.26
C LYS A 42 14.36 -3.99 0.37
N ASN A 43 13.48 -4.97 0.41
CA ASN A 43 12.30 -4.96 -0.46
C ASN A 43 11.33 -3.86 -0.06
N SER A 44 11.16 -3.61 1.23
CA SER A 44 10.31 -2.52 1.72
C SER A 44 10.81 -1.16 1.24
N GLU A 45 12.12 -0.92 1.24
CA GLU A 45 12.70 0.33 0.75
C GLU A 45 12.43 0.54 -0.75
N VAL A 46 12.67 -0.49 -1.55
CA VAL A 46 12.47 -0.41 -3.00
C VAL A 46 11.00 -0.15 -3.33
N ILE A 47 10.11 -0.90 -2.72
CA ILE A 47 8.67 -0.77 -2.97
C ILE A 47 8.17 0.59 -2.48
N LYS A 48 8.56 0.99 -1.28
CA LYS A 48 8.16 2.28 -0.71
C LYS A 48 8.57 3.44 -1.62
N SER A 49 9.82 3.47 -2.06
CA SER A 49 10.31 4.52 -2.95
C SER A 49 9.53 4.56 -4.26
N HIS A 50 9.19 3.39 -4.79
CA HIS A 50 8.40 3.29 -6.02
C HIS A 50 6.96 3.81 -5.82
N LEU A 51 6.36 3.52 -4.66
CA LEU A 51 4.97 3.90 -4.38
C LEU A 51 4.81 5.31 -3.79
N ASP A 52 5.88 5.97 -3.38
CA ASP A 52 5.83 7.32 -2.80
C ASP A 52 5.04 8.33 -3.65
N PRO A 53 5.19 8.40 -4.99
CA PRO A 53 4.39 9.32 -5.79
C PRO A 53 2.89 9.05 -5.71
N ILE A 54 2.50 7.79 -5.58
CA ILE A 54 1.09 7.41 -5.44
C ILE A 54 0.58 7.82 -4.06
N GLU A 55 1.37 7.61 -3.01
CA GLU A 55 1.05 8.03 -1.65
C GLU A 55 0.87 9.55 -1.58
N GLU A 56 1.78 10.30 -2.20
CA GLU A 56 1.67 11.76 -2.27
C GLU A 56 0.38 12.19 -2.98
N LYS A 57 0.04 11.53 -4.08
CA LYS A 57 -1.18 11.82 -4.82
C LYS A 57 -2.43 11.49 -4.02
N ALA A 58 -2.35 10.51 -3.12
CA ALA A 58 -3.48 10.05 -2.30
C ALA A 58 -3.76 10.95 -1.10
N LYS A 59 -2.85 11.85 -0.74
CA LYS A 59 -3.05 12.73 0.42
C LYS A 59 -4.26 13.64 0.19
N PRO A 60 -5.19 13.71 1.15
CA PRO A 60 -6.34 14.59 1.02
C PRO A 60 -5.91 16.07 1.08
N SER A 61 -6.64 16.91 0.35
CA SER A 61 -6.44 18.36 0.43
C SER A 61 -6.85 18.88 1.81
N GLU A 62 -6.33 20.03 2.19
CA GLU A 62 -6.71 20.69 3.44
C GLU A 62 -8.22 20.92 3.49
N ALA A 63 -8.81 21.36 2.37
CA ALA A 63 -10.24 21.58 2.26
C ALA A 63 -11.04 20.31 2.55
N PHE A 64 -10.60 19.16 2.02
CA PHE A 64 -11.26 17.89 2.28
C PHE A 64 -11.08 17.44 3.73
N MET A 65 -9.91 17.65 4.32
CA MET A 65 -9.64 17.30 5.71
C MET A 65 -10.55 18.08 6.65
N LEU A 66 -10.70 19.39 6.43
CA LEU A 66 -11.60 20.23 7.23
C LEU A 66 -13.06 19.81 7.07
N LEU A 67 -13.45 19.47 5.82
CA LEU A 67 -14.80 18.99 5.53
C LEU A 67 -15.08 17.69 6.29
N SER A 68 -14.12 16.76 6.30
CA SER A 68 -14.25 15.48 7.02
C SER A 68 -14.42 15.69 8.53
N MET A 69 -13.68 16.62 9.10
CA MET A 69 -13.80 16.95 10.52
C MET A 69 -15.18 17.52 10.85
N GLU A 70 -15.70 18.39 10.00
CA GLU A 70 -17.04 18.94 10.15
C GLU A 70 -18.12 17.87 9.99
N ALA A 71 -17.97 16.99 9.01
CA ALA A 71 -18.91 15.88 8.78
C ALA A 71 -19.04 14.96 9.98
N GLN A 72 -17.95 14.75 10.73
CA GLN A 72 -17.96 13.93 11.94
C GLN A 72 -18.91 14.45 12.99
N LYS A 73 -19.10 15.75 13.07
CA LYS A 73 -20.03 16.36 14.02
C LYS A 73 -21.48 15.93 13.75
N TYR A 74 -21.86 15.85 12.47
CA TYR A 74 -23.18 15.37 12.08
C TYR A 74 -23.35 13.88 12.33
N ILE A 75 -22.31 13.10 12.06
CA ILE A 75 -22.30 11.65 12.30
C ILE A 75 -22.45 11.36 13.80
N GLN A 76 -21.70 12.06 14.66
CA GLN A 76 -21.77 11.90 16.11
C GLN A 76 -23.11 12.33 16.69
N ALA A 77 -23.74 13.34 16.07
CA ALA A 77 -25.06 13.82 16.46
C ALA A 77 -26.20 12.97 15.87
N GLU A 78 -25.89 11.97 15.08
CA GLU A 78 -26.86 11.14 14.37
C GLU A 78 -27.82 11.96 13.49
N ASP A 79 -27.32 13.08 12.96
CA ASP A 79 -28.09 14.02 12.14
C ASP A 79 -27.86 13.71 10.65
N GLY A 80 -28.57 12.70 10.13
CA GLY A 80 -28.44 12.26 8.74
C GLY A 80 -28.91 13.30 7.72
N GLU A 81 -29.96 14.07 8.06
CA GLU A 81 -30.47 15.11 7.16
C GLU A 81 -29.49 16.28 7.10
N GLY A 82 -28.93 16.68 8.23
CA GLY A 82 -27.92 17.72 8.32
C GLY A 82 -26.66 17.34 7.55
N LEU A 83 -26.21 16.10 7.69
CA LEU A 83 -25.06 15.58 6.96
C LEU A 83 -25.28 15.63 5.45
N LYS A 84 -26.43 15.17 4.97
CA LYS A 84 -26.79 15.19 3.56
C LYS A 84 -26.75 16.61 2.99
N LYS A 85 -27.37 17.55 3.70
CA LYS A 85 -27.37 18.95 3.30
C LYS A 85 -25.96 19.54 3.27
N PHE A 86 -25.16 19.22 4.27
CA PHE A 86 -23.77 19.65 4.36
C PHE A 86 -22.95 19.13 3.18
N GLU A 87 -23.11 17.86 2.83
CA GLU A 87 -22.43 17.25 1.69
C GLU A 87 -22.84 17.89 0.35
N GLU A 88 -24.12 18.20 0.21
CA GLU A 88 -24.64 18.89 -0.98
C GLU A 88 -24.04 20.30 -1.13
N GLU A 89 -23.88 21.02 -0.03
CA GLU A 89 -23.29 22.36 -0.01
C GLU A 89 -21.79 22.33 -0.35
N HIS A 90 -21.12 21.22 -0.11
CA HIS A 90 -19.69 21.03 -0.36
C HIS A 90 -19.39 19.99 -1.42
N SER A 91 -20.31 19.81 -2.34
CA SER A 91 -20.19 18.81 -3.41
C SER A 91 -18.97 18.98 -4.29
N ASP A 92 -18.50 20.20 -4.49
CA ASP A 92 -17.29 20.51 -5.26
C ASP A 92 -16.03 19.89 -4.63
N VAL A 93 -15.87 20.01 -3.31
CA VAL A 93 -14.74 19.42 -2.58
C VAL A 93 -14.81 17.90 -2.60
N ILE A 94 -16.01 17.33 -2.43
CA ILE A 94 -16.24 15.88 -2.47
C ILE A 94 -15.94 15.33 -3.86
N GLU A 95 -16.40 15.98 -4.92
CA GLU A 95 -16.15 15.58 -6.31
C GLU A 95 -14.65 15.64 -6.64
N GLU A 96 -13.96 16.66 -6.18
CA GLU A 96 -12.51 16.81 -6.37
C GLU A 96 -11.77 15.66 -5.71
N ARG A 97 -12.15 15.28 -4.47
CA ARG A 97 -11.56 14.14 -3.77
C ARG A 97 -11.82 12.83 -4.50
N LYS A 98 -13.02 12.65 -5.00
CA LYS A 98 -13.39 11.47 -5.79
C LYS A 98 -12.53 11.34 -7.05
N LYS A 99 -12.35 12.44 -7.77
CA LYS A 99 -11.47 12.50 -8.94
C LYS A 99 -10.04 12.13 -8.59
N GLN A 100 -9.54 12.68 -7.49
CA GLN A 100 -8.20 12.38 -6.98
C GLN A 100 -8.04 10.88 -6.68
N MET A 101 -9.02 10.28 -6.03
CA MET A 101 -8.97 8.84 -5.72
C MET A 101 -9.11 7.96 -6.96
N ASP A 102 -9.85 8.41 -7.97
CA ASP A 102 -9.92 7.71 -9.25
C ASP A 102 -8.56 7.68 -9.93
N GLU A 103 -7.81 8.80 -9.89
CA GLU A 103 -6.46 8.86 -10.41
C GLU A 103 -5.50 7.95 -9.63
N VAL A 104 -5.62 7.93 -8.30
CA VAL A 104 -4.83 7.04 -7.44
C VAL A 104 -5.09 5.58 -7.81
N ASN A 105 -6.34 5.20 -7.97
CA ASN A 105 -6.72 3.84 -8.36
C ASN A 105 -6.14 3.48 -9.74
N SER A 106 -6.16 4.40 -10.68
CA SER A 106 -5.54 4.19 -11.99
C SER A 106 -4.03 3.96 -11.87
N MET A 107 -3.35 4.72 -11.03
CA MET A 107 -1.91 4.54 -10.77
C MET A 107 -1.64 3.18 -10.12
N LEU A 108 -2.49 2.74 -9.20
CA LEU A 108 -2.35 1.45 -8.54
C LEU A 108 -2.57 0.27 -9.50
N ASP A 109 -3.39 0.45 -10.52
CA ASP A 109 -3.68 -0.60 -11.50
C ASP A 109 -2.62 -0.67 -12.62
N GLN A 110 -1.71 0.29 -12.69
CA GLN A 110 -0.60 0.25 -13.64
C GLN A 110 0.41 -0.82 -13.25
N THR A 111 0.96 -1.45 -14.27
CA THR A 111 2.00 -2.47 -14.11
C THR A 111 3.38 -1.83 -14.07
N SER A 112 4.22 -2.31 -13.17
CA SER A 112 5.61 -1.86 -13.03
C SER A 112 6.53 -3.07 -12.87
N THR A 113 7.82 -2.88 -13.10
CA THR A 113 8.83 -3.91 -12.87
C THR A 113 9.83 -3.38 -11.84
N LEU A 114 10.00 -4.10 -10.75
CA LEU A 114 10.95 -3.76 -9.70
C LEU A 114 11.95 -4.88 -9.49
N GLU A 115 13.17 -4.52 -9.16
CA GLU A 115 14.18 -5.49 -8.76
C GLU A 115 14.10 -5.69 -7.25
N LEU A 116 13.72 -6.89 -6.83
CA LEU A 116 13.53 -7.24 -5.42
C LEU A 116 14.48 -8.37 -5.02
N LYS A 117 14.78 -8.44 -3.73
CA LYS A 117 15.62 -9.50 -3.19
C LYS A 117 14.79 -10.78 -3.04
N VAL A 118 15.30 -11.88 -3.59
CA VAL A 118 14.68 -13.19 -3.46
C VAL A 118 14.81 -13.69 -2.01
N ILE A 119 13.74 -14.27 -1.50
CA ILE A 119 13.70 -14.91 -0.19
C ILE A 119 13.75 -16.43 -0.40
N ASN A 120 14.76 -17.07 0.18
CA ASN A 120 14.83 -18.52 0.16
C ASN A 120 13.72 -19.09 1.04
N GLU A 121 13.03 -20.10 0.53
CA GLU A 121 11.94 -20.77 1.24
C GLU A 121 12.33 -21.20 2.65
N ALA A 122 13.58 -21.66 2.81
CA ALA A 122 14.11 -22.10 4.12
C ALA A 122 14.17 -20.96 5.15
N HIS A 123 14.14 -19.72 4.72
CA HIS A 123 14.24 -18.54 5.59
C HIS A 123 12.90 -17.87 5.87
N LEU A 124 11.80 -18.41 5.33
CA LEU A 124 10.47 -17.88 5.58
C LEU A 124 10.05 -18.11 7.03
N PRO A 125 9.24 -17.19 7.60
CA PRO A 125 8.66 -17.42 8.92
C PRO A 125 7.81 -18.70 8.97
N GLU A 126 7.93 -19.48 10.05
CA GLU A 126 7.16 -20.72 10.21
C GLU A 126 5.66 -20.45 10.38
N ASP A 127 5.32 -19.30 10.96
CA ASP A 127 3.96 -18.88 11.22
C ASP A 127 3.31 -18.08 10.09
N LEU A 128 3.93 -18.08 8.91
CA LEU A 128 3.41 -17.39 7.74
C LEU A 128 2.10 -18.03 7.29
N SER A 129 1.04 -17.22 7.13
CA SER A 129 -0.24 -17.74 6.66
C SER A 129 -0.17 -18.05 5.15
N ALA A 130 -1.11 -18.88 4.68
CA ALA A 130 -1.22 -19.18 3.26
C ALA A 130 -1.46 -17.90 2.44
N GLU A 131 -2.27 -16.99 2.95
CA GLU A 131 -2.54 -15.72 2.31
C GLU A 131 -1.28 -14.84 2.19
N GLN A 132 -0.49 -14.78 3.26
CA GLN A 132 0.78 -14.06 3.26
C GLN A 132 1.77 -14.69 2.28
N LEU A 133 1.84 -16.02 2.25
CA LEU A 133 2.71 -16.74 1.32
C LEU A 133 2.33 -16.46 -0.14
N GLU A 134 1.03 -16.50 -0.45
CA GLU A 134 0.55 -16.15 -1.79
C GLU A 134 1.00 -14.76 -2.21
N THR A 135 0.90 -13.80 -1.30
CA THR A 135 1.31 -12.41 -1.57
C THR A 135 2.81 -12.31 -1.86
N LEU A 136 3.64 -13.10 -1.17
CA LEU A 136 5.09 -13.07 -1.32
C LEU A 136 5.63 -14.02 -2.38
N ILE A 137 4.78 -14.83 -3.01
CA ILE A 137 5.23 -15.96 -3.85
C ILE A 137 6.18 -15.55 -4.99
N LYS A 138 6.01 -14.37 -5.56
CA LYS A 138 6.85 -13.88 -6.66
C LYS A 138 8.29 -13.61 -6.25
N ILE A 139 8.54 -13.45 -4.96
CA ILE A 139 9.89 -13.18 -4.43
C ILE A 139 10.41 -14.34 -3.57
N VAL A 140 9.72 -15.47 -3.57
CA VAL A 140 10.12 -16.68 -2.86
C VAL A 140 10.73 -17.68 -3.85
N ASN A 141 11.85 -18.23 -3.45
CA ASN A 141 12.57 -19.23 -4.26
C ASN A 141 12.56 -20.59 -3.57
#